data_fe0e03299235cfce689bda047933df00
#
_entry.id   fe0e03299235cfce689bda047933df00
#
_cell.length_a   1.000
_cell.length_b   1.000
_cell.length_c   1.000
_cell.angle_alpha   90.00
_cell.angle_beta   90.00
_cell.angle_gamma   90.00
#
_symmetry.space_group_name_H-M   'P 1'
#
loop_
_entity.id
_entity.type
_entity.pdbx_description
1 polymer ?
#
loop_
_entity_poly.entity_id
_entity_poly.type
_entity_poly.pdbx_seq_one_letter_code
_entity_poly.pdbx_strand_id
1 'polypeptide(L)'
;IHDDLALMGDLSGKEKVRVMLAQALFGNPDNLLLDEPTNDLDLETVMWLENYLANFEHTVLVVSHDRHFLDSVCTHTVDIDFGKLQMFAGNYSFWYESSQLALRQQQNQNKKAEEKKKELEEFIRRFSANVAKSKQTTSRKKMLEKLNIEEIKPSSRRYPGILFTPNREPGNQILEVKGLTKSIDGKVLFQDLNFNVEKDDKIVFISHDPRAMTALFQIINGEEKADAGTYQWGQTITTTYLPLDNSKYFNSDYNLIDWLSQFSPDTNEVFLKGFLGRMLFSGEELLKKVGVLSGGEKMRCMISRMMLTDANCIILDTPTNHLDLESIQAFNNTLQSFKGNVLFSSHDHEFIQTVANRIIELTPNGIIDRIMEYDDYITDPKVAELREKLYK
;
A
#
# COMPACT_ATOMS: atom_id res chain seq x y z
N ILE A 1 -19.54 13.58 18.22
CA ILE A 1 -19.88 13.02 19.54
C ILE A 1 -21.18 13.68 19.94
N HIS A 2 -22.25 12.88 20.11
CA HIS A 2 -23.59 13.39 20.44
C HIS A 2 -23.85 13.53 21.94
N ASP A 3 -22.93 13.07 22.81
CA ASP A 3 -23.05 13.14 24.26
C ASP A 3 -21.79 13.79 24.85
N ASP A 4 -21.93 15.02 25.29
CA ASP A 4 -20.84 15.82 25.90
C ASP A 4 -20.39 15.26 27.25
N LEU A 5 -21.14 14.33 27.84
CA LEU A 5 -20.85 13.67 29.11
C LEU A 5 -20.32 12.24 28.98
N ALA A 6 -20.12 11.76 27.76
CA ALA A 6 -19.59 10.41 27.53
C ALA A 6 -18.18 10.25 28.12
N LEU A 7 -17.92 9.13 28.75
CA LEU A 7 -16.60 8.80 29.25
C LEU A 7 -15.69 8.35 28.10
N MET A 8 -14.42 8.71 28.13
CA MET A 8 -13.45 8.27 27.12
C MET A 8 -13.37 6.74 26.96
N GLY A 9 -13.71 5.98 28.02
CA GLY A 9 -13.78 4.52 27.98
C GLY A 9 -14.88 4.00 27.04
N ASP A 10 -16.00 4.70 26.96
CA ASP A 10 -17.20 4.30 26.24
C ASP A 10 -17.16 4.70 24.75
N LEU A 11 -16.20 5.54 24.36
CA LEU A 11 -16.03 5.99 22.99
C LEU A 11 -15.42 4.89 22.11
N SER A 12 -15.85 4.83 20.85
CA SER A 12 -15.21 4.02 19.82
C SER A 12 -13.79 4.51 19.50
N GLY A 13 -12.98 3.67 18.85
CA GLY A 13 -11.62 4.05 18.45
C GLY A 13 -11.58 5.36 17.66
N LYS A 14 -12.46 5.50 16.68
CA LYS A 14 -12.60 6.73 15.85
C LYS A 14 -12.95 7.99 16.66
N GLU A 15 -13.88 7.87 17.59
CA GLU A 15 -14.28 8.99 18.45
C GLU A 15 -13.16 9.38 19.41
N LYS A 16 -12.40 8.41 19.94
CA LYS A 16 -11.21 8.69 20.76
C LYS A 16 -10.17 9.50 20.01
N VAL A 17 -9.86 9.10 18.78
CA VAL A 17 -8.89 9.84 17.93
C VAL A 17 -9.36 11.28 17.68
N ARG A 18 -10.64 11.49 17.38
CA ARG A 18 -11.22 12.84 17.22
C ARG A 18 -11.10 13.69 18.50
N VAL A 19 -11.35 13.10 19.67
CA VAL A 19 -11.20 13.82 20.95
C VAL A 19 -9.76 14.17 21.23
N MET A 20 -8.81 13.25 20.99
CA MET A 20 -7.37 13.51 21.14
C MET A 20 -6.89 14.60 20.19
N LEU A 21 -7.38 14.59 18.94
CA LEU A 21 -7.08 15.63 17.96
C LEU A 21 -7.62 16.99 18.43
N ALA A 22 -8.88 17.05 18.85
CA ALA A 22 -9.47 18.27 19.42
C ALA A 22 -8.68 18.79 20.63
N GLN A 23 -8.20 17.91 21.51
CA GLN A 23 -7.34 18.25 22.64
C GLN A 23 -6.00 18.84 22.19
N ALA A 24 -5.36 18.23 21.16
CA ALA A 24 -4.07 18.72 20.66
C ALA A 24 -4.18 20.10 20.00
N LEU A 25 -5.31 20.40 19.36
CA LEU A 25 -5.58 21.68 18.70
C LEU A 25 -6.12 22.75 19.66
N PHE A 26 -6.55 22.35 20.86
CA PHE A 26 -7.12 23.26 21.84
C PHE A 26 -6.06 24.25 22.36
N GLY A 27 -6.42 25.52 22.41
CA GLY A 27 -5.53 26.57 22.95
C GLY A 27 -4.55 27.17 21.95
N ASN A 28 -4.68 26.85 20.66
CA ASN A 28 -3.87 27.41 19.57
C ASN A 28 -2.35 27.23 19.82
N PRO A 29 -1.83 26.01 19.82
CA PRO A 29 -0.43 25.73 20.17
C PRO A 29 0.54 26.32 19.14
N ASP A 30 1.72 26.80 19.60
CA ASP A 30 2.80 27.26 18.73
C ASP A 30 3.49 26.12 17.96
N ASN A 31 3.46 24.90 18.51
CA ASN A 31 4.04 23.72 17.88
C ASN A 31 3.06 22.55 18.02
N LEU A 32 2.75 21.92 16.92
CA LEU A 32 1.86 20.77 16.84
C LEU A 32 2.65 19.54 16.40
N LEU A 33 2.61 18.48 17.21
CA LEU A 33 3.26 17.22 16.93
C LEU A 33 2.20 16.15 16.72
N LEU A 34 2.15 15.57 15.51
CA LEU A 34 1.17 14.57 15.11
C LEU A 34 1.87 13.29 14.65
N ASP A 35 1.52 12.18 15.28
CA ASP A 35 2.00 10.85 14.93
C ASP A 35 0.83 10.02 14.37
N GLU A 36 0.90 9.67 13.07
CA GLU A 36 -0.13 8.96 12.31
C GLU A 36 -1.56 9.52 12.53
N PRO A 37 -1.79 10.83 12.31
CA PRO A 37 -3.05 11.48 12.68
C PRO A 37 -4.25 11.06 11.82
N THR A 38 -4.01 10.45 10.65
CA THR A 38 -5.06 9.99 9.72
C THR A 38 -5.58 8.60 10.05
N ASN A 39 -4.86 7.84 10.88
CA ASN A 39 -5.29 6.50 11.26
C ASN A 39 -6.63 6.54 11.99
N ASP A 40 -7.52 5.60 11.64
CA ASP A 40 -8.87 5.46 12.20
C ASP A 40 -9.82 6.67 12.00
N LEU A 41 -9.45 7.66 11.20
CA LEU A 41 -10.34 8.76 10.80
C LEU A 41 -11.13 8.37 9.53
N ASP A 42 -12.33 8.94 9.41
CA ASP A 42 -13.05 8.91 8.14
C ASP A 42 -12.56 10.01 7.20
N LEU A 43 -12.84 9.83 5.91
CA LEU A 43 -12.40 10.73 4.86
C LEU A 43 -12.77 12.20 5.12
N GLU A 44 -13.98 12.47 5.61
CA GLU A 44 -14.44 13.83 5.89
C GLU A 44 -13.58 14.49 6.98
N THR A 45 -13.26 13.75 8.04
CA THR A 45 -12.39 14.24 9.12
C THR A 45 -10.95 14.43 8.64
N VAL A 46 -10.43 13.56 7.76
CA VAL A 46 -9.09 13.72 7.16
C VAL A 46 -9.03 14.98 6.30
N MET A 47 -10.00 15.19 5.39
CA MET A 47 -10.08 16.41 4.56
C MET A 47 -10.21 17.68 5.41
N TRP A 48 -10.97 17.64 6.49
CA TRP A 48 -11.04 18.75 7.42
C TRP A 48 -9.69 19.04 8.07
N LEU A 49 -8.98 17.98 8.51
CA LEU A 49 -7.65 18.11 9.13
C LEU A 49 -6.62 18.67 8.15
N GLU A 50 -6.61 18.20 6.91
CA GLU A 50 -5.76 18.72 5.83
C GLU A 50 -5.96 20.22 5.65
N ASN A 51 -7.21 20.64 5.50
CA ASN A 51 -7.56 22.06 5.34
C ASN A 51 -7.17 22.89 6.57
N TYR A 52 -7.35 22.35 7.77
CA TYR A 52 -6.95 23.03 8.99
C TYR A 52 -5.43 23.21 9.07
N LEU A 53 -4.66 22.16 8.83
CA LEU A 53 -3.20 22.17 8.91
C LEU A 53 -2.55 22.99 7.78
N ALA A 54 -3.12 22.98 6.58
CA ALA A 54 -2.65 23.81 5.47
C ALA A 54 -2.76 25.32 5.77
N ASN A 55 -3.70 25.72 6.64
CA ASN A 55 -3.89 27.10 7.07
C ASN A 55 -3.31 27.38 8.47
N PHE A 56 -2.62 26.42 9.07
CA PHE A 56 -2.03 26.59 10.40
C PHE A 56 -0.78 27.49 10.33
N GLU A 57 -0.79 28.59 11.07
CA GLU A 57 0.26 29.64 10.98
C GLU A 57 1.57 29.29 11.72
N HIS A 58 1.55 28.23 12.52
CA HIS A 58 2.68 27.84 13.37
C HIS A 58 3.35 26.56 12.87
N THR A 59 4.26 26.00 13.66
CA THR A 59 5.02 24.81 13.26
C THR A 59 4.23 23.54 13.45
N VAL A 60 4.12 22.74 12.39
CA VAL A 60 3.56 21.37 12.44
C VAL A 60 4.64 20.36 12.12
N LEU A 61 4.80 19.36 12.96
CA LEU A 61 5.64 18.18 12.72
C LEU A 61 4.73 16.96 12.63
N VAL A 62 4.71 16.35 11.45
CA VAL A 62 3.84 15.19 11.15
C VAL A 62 4.70 13.97 10.83
N VAL A 63 4.33 12.83 11.41
CA VAL A 63 4.74 11.50 10.96
C VAL A 63 3.50 10.82 10.39
N SER A 64 3.53 10.38 9.14
CA SER A 64 2.41 9.68 8.51
C SER A 64 2.87 8.76 7.38
N HIS A 65 2.10 7.70 7.15
CA HIS A 65 2.20 6.84 5.99
C HIS A 65 1.18 7.19 4.88
N ASP A 66 0.35 8.19 5.12
CA ASP A 66 -0.59 8.71 4.12
C ASP A 66 0.10 9.77 3.24
N ARG A 67 0.39 9.39 2.00
CA ARG A 67 1.11 10.24 1.04
C ARG A 67 0.30 11.46 0.63
N HIS A 68 -1.00 11.31 0.40
CA HIS A 68 -1.88 12.40 0.05
C HIS A 68 -1.91 13.46 1.15
N PHE A 69 -2.05 13.00 2.40
CA PHE A 69 -2.02 13.88 3.57
C PHE A 69 -0.67 14.64 3.68
N LEU A 70 0.46 13.92 3.53
CA LEU A 70 1.79 14.54 3.55
C LEU A 70 1.95 15.59 2.43
N ASP A 71 1.45 15.29 1.24
CA ASP A 71 1.54 16.20 0.10
C ASP A 71 0.64 17.42 0.24
N SER A 72 -0.52 17.27 0.89
CA SER A 72 -1.47 18.36 1.11
C SER A 72 -1.03 19.31 2.23
N VAL A 73 -0.32 18.80 3.25
CA VAL A 73 -0.02 19.57 4.48
C VAL A 73 1.43 20.03 4.55
N CYS A 74 2.39 19.22 4.06
CA CYS A 74 3.81 19.42 4.34
C CYS A 74 4.49 20.32 3.30
N THR A 75 5.22 21.33 3.76
CA THR A 75 6.07 22.19 2.93
C THR A 75 7.52 21.71 2.87
N HIS A 76 7.91 20.88 3.82
CA HIS A 76 9.24 20.28 3.93
C HIS A 76 9.12 18.81 4.29
N THR A 77 10.02 18.00 3.73
CA THR A 77 10.13 16.59 4.07
C THR A 77 11.44 16.34 4.83
N VAL A 78 11.37 15.66 5.96
CA VAL A 78 12.52 15.28 6.76
C VAL A 78 12.75 13.78 6.60
N ASP A 79 13.88 13.42 6.04
CA ASP A 79 14.31 12.05 5.82
C ASP A 79 15.28 11.60 6.92
N ILE A 80 14.97 10.48 7.56
CA ILE A 80 15.84 9.83 8.58
C ILE A 80 16.36 8.54 7.99
N ASP A 81 17.62 8.55 7.54
CA ASP A 81 18.25 7.36 6.99
C ASP A 81 19.69 7.20 7.54
N PHE A 82 20.09 5.96 7.87
CA PHE A 82 21.38 5.62 8.49
C PHE A 82 21.74 6.47 9.74
N GLY A 83 20.74 6.82 10.55
CA GLY A 83 20.95 7.66 11.74
C GLY A 83 21.27 9.12 11.43
N LYS A 84 21.09 9.57 10.21
CA LYS A 84 21.21 10.95 9.77
C LYS A 84 19.85 11.52 9.43
N LEU A 85 19.68 12.78 9.77
CA LEU A 85 18.48 13.54 9.48
C LEU A 85 18.82 14.52 8.35
N GLN A 86 18.02 14.47 7.27
CA GLN A 86 18.15 15.37 6.13
C GLN A 86 16.81 16.05 5.87
N MET A 87 16.83 17.38 5.74
CA MET A 87 15.65 18.17 5.45
C MET A 87 15.65 18.60 3.98
N PHE A 88 14.53 18.44 3.32
CA PHE A 88 14.29 18.83 1.93
C PHE A 88 13.14 19.83 1.86
N ALA A 89 13.30 20.87 1.09
CA ALA A 89 12.19 21.76 0.75
C ALA A 89 11.31 21.07 -0.31
N GLY A 90 10.01 21.00 -0.03
CA GLY A 90 9.01 20.32 -0.85
C GLY A 90 8.26 19.25 -0.06
N ASN A 91 7.13 18.83 -0.61
CA ASN A 91 6.29 17.76 -0.06
C ASN A 91 6.91 16.38 -0.31
N TYR A 92 6.21 15.34 0.15
CA TYR A 92 6.69 13.95 0.07
C TYR A 92 6.91 13.48 -1.38
N SER A 93 5.97 13.73 -2.28
CA SER A 93 6.09 13.32 -3.69
C SER A 93 7.26 14.00 -4.38
N PHE A 94 7.46 15.28 -4.17
CA PHE A 94 8.62 15.99 -4.72
C PHE A 94 9.95 15.43 -4.20
N TRP A 95 10.04 15.17 -2.89
CA TRP A 95 11.21 14.53 -2.29
C TRP A 95 11.45 13.14 -2.88
N TYR A 96 10.40 12.32 -2.99
CA TYR A 96 10.49 10.96 -3.51
C TYR A 96 11.01 10.94 -4.96
N GLU A 97 10.40 11.72 -5.85
CA GLU A 97 10.84 11.82 -7.25
C GLU A 97 12.28 12.32 -7.38
N SER A 98 12.63 13.36 -6.62
CA SER A 98 13.97 13.93 -6.60
C SER A 98 15.00 12.92 -6.11
N SER A 99 14.70 12.17 -5.07
CA SER A 99 15.57 11.12 -4.51
C SER A 99 15.76 9.96 -5.49
N GLN A 100 14.71 9.52 -6.18
CA GLN A 100 14.78 8.48 -7.21
C GLN A 100 15.62 8.94 -8.42
N LEU A 101 15.44 10.20 -8.84
CA LEU A 101 16.24 10.76 -9.94
C LEU A 101 17.71 10.84 -9.56
N ALA A 102 18.05 11.32 -8.38
CA ALA A 102 19.43 11.39 -7.87
C ALA A 102 20.06 9.99 -7.81
N LEU A 103 19.33 8.99 -7.30
CA LEU A 103 19.79 7.62 -7.25
C LEU A 103 20.08 7.04 -8.65
N ARG A 104 19.18 7.25 -9.61
CA ARG A 104 19.39 6.82 -11.01
C ARG A 104 20.60 7.50 -11.65
N GLN A 105 20.78 8.79 -11.42
CA GLN A 105 21.94 9.54 -11.92
C GLN A 105 23.24 8.99 -11.34
N GLN A 106 23.29 8.73 -10.03
CA GLN A 106 24.46 8.17 -9.36
C GLN A 106 24.76 6.75 -9.86
N GLN A 107 23.74 5.89 -10.03
CA GLN A 107 23.91 4.56 -10.62
C GLN A 107 24.50 4.63 -12.04
N ASN A 108 24.00 5.54 -12.89
CA ASN A 108 24.49 5.73 -14.23
C ASN A 108 25.94 6.26 -14.25
N GLN A 109 26.29 7.16 -13.34
CA GLN A 109 27.66 7.65 -13.18
C GLN A 109 28.61 6.54 -12.74
N ASN A 110 28.20 5.73 -11.76
CA ASN A 110 28.99 4.58 -11.30
C ASN A 110 29.18 3.55 -12.40
N LYS A 111 28.14 3.22 -13.17
CA LYS A 111 28.25 2.29 -14.30
C LYS A 111 29.27 2.78 -15.33
N LYS A 112 29.24 4.06 -15.71
CA LYS A 112 30.22 4.68 -16.61
C LYS A 112 31.62 4.65 -16.01
N ALA A 113 31.77 4.90 -14.70
CA ALA A 113 33.04 4.85 -14.00
C ALA A 113 33.62 3.42 -13.97
N GLU A 114 32.77 2.40 -13.71
CA GLU A 114 33.20 0.99 -13.77
C GLU A 114 33.61 0.53 -15.17
N GLU A 115 32.88 0.92 -16.21
CA GLU A 115 33.25 0.65 -17.61
C GLU A 115 34.59 1.28 -17.92
N LYS A 116 34.78 2.53 -17.50
CA LYS A 116 36.07 3.24 -17.69
C LYS A 116 37.20 2.60 -16.90
N LYS A 117 36.93 2.14 -15.68
CA LYS A 117 37.89 1.40 -14.86
C LYS A 117 38.35 0.13 -15.58
N LYS A 118 37.42 -0.68 -16.08
CA LYS A 118 37.73 -1.91 -16.83
C LYS A 118 38.59 -1.61 -18.07
N GLU A 119 38.22 -0.59 -18.84
CA GLU A 119 38.99 -0.17 -20.03
C GLU A 119 40.43 0.23 -19.68
N LEU A 120 40.63 1.00 -18.61
CA LEU A 120 41.93 1.43 -18.13
C LEU A 120 42.76 0.23 -17.62
N GLU A 121 42.17 -0.66 -16.84
CA GLU A 121 42.83 -1.87 -16.32
C GLU A 121 43.26 -2.83 -17.43
N GLU A 122 42.38 -3.05 -18.44
CA GLU A 122 42.74 -3.87 -19.61
C GLU A 122 43.91 -3.27 -20.40
N PHE A 123 43.89 -1.95 -20.61
CA PHE A 123 44.99 -1.27 -21.30
C PHE A 123 46.31 -1.39 -20.51
N ILE A 124 46.24 -1.15 -19.20
CA ILE A 124 47.43 -1.27 -18.33
C ILE A 124 47.98 -2.71 -18.37
N ARG A 125 47.10 -3.71 -18.26
CA ARG A 125 47.46 -5.13 -18.31
C ARG A 125 48.13 -5.48 -19.65
N ARG A 126 47.56 -5.04 -20.77
CA ARG A 126 48.06 -5.34 -22.12
C ARG A 126 49.41 -4.71 -22.43
N PHE A 127 49.69 -3.51 -21.89
CA PHE A 127 50.86 -2.71 -22.26
C PHE A 127 51.85 -2.45 -21.11
N SER A 128 51.67 -3.10 -19.96
CA SER A 128 52.52 -2.91 -18.77
C SER A 128 54.02 -3.19 -19.02
N ALA A 129 54.35 -4.16 -19.89
CA ALA A 129 55.74 -4.52 -20.23
C ALA A 129 56.29 -3.80 -21.49
N ASN A 130 55.50 -2.92 -22.12
CA ASN A 130 55.91 -2.26 -23.37
C ASN A 130 56.58 -0.91 -23.10
N VAL A 131 57.89 -0.84 -23.30
CA VAL A 131 58.73 0.37 -23.06
C VAL A 131 58.25 1.57 -23.89
N ALA A 132 57.84 1.36 -25.15
CA ALA A 132 57.37 2.44 -26.03
C ALA A 132 56.05 3.07 -25.56
N LYS A 133 55.26 2.34 -24.80
CA LYS A 133 53.95 2.80 -24.23
C LYS A 133 54.00 3.16 -22.73
N SER A 134 55.19 3.17 -22.11
CA SER A 134 55.39 3.42 -20.69
C SER A 134 54.74 4.74 -20.22
N LYS A 135 54.91 5.86 -20.95
CA LYS A 135 54.29 7.14 -20.61
C LYS A 135 52.77 7.08 -20.65
N GLN A 136 52.20 6.38 -21.63
CA GLN A 136 50.73 6.22 -21.73
C GLN A 136 50.18 5.34 -20.60
N THR A 137 50.89 4.26 -20.26
CA THR A 137 50.52 3.37 -19.15
C THR A 137 50.55 4.12 -17.81
N THR A 138 51.60 4.94 -17.58
CA THR A 138 51.70 5.78 -16.37
C THR A 138 50.57 6.82 -16.29
N SER A 139 50.25 7.47 -17.41
CA SER A 139 49.14 8.42 -17.46
C SER A 139 47.80 7.74 -17.14
N ARG A 140 47.55 6.53 -17.67
CA ARG A 140 46.32 5.78 -17.42
C ARG A 140 46.23 5.23 -15.99
N LYS A 141 47.36 4.86 -15.37
CA LYS A 141 47.41 4.53 -13.95
C LYS A 141 46.96 5.72 -13.08
N LYS A 142 47.49 6.93 -13.37
CA LYS A 142 47.03 8.13 -12.66
C LYS A 142 45.55 8.47 -12.90
N MET A 143 45.02 8.16 -14.09
CA MET A 143 43.58 8.29 -14.35
C MET A 143 42.76 7.27 -13.53
N LEU A 144 43.24 6.03 -13.41
CA LEU A 144 42.61 4.99 -12.60
C LEU A 144 42.57 5.37 -11.11
N GLU A 145 43.68 5.90 -10.58
CA GLU A 145 43.79 6.39 -9.20
C GLU A 145 42.86 7.56 -8.89
N LYS A 146 42.53 8.38 -9.90
CA LYS A 146 41.61 9.52 -9.77
C LYS A 146 40.17 9.15 -10.01
N LEU A 147 39.89 7.91 -10.45
CA LEU A 147 38.54 7.47 -10.74
C LEU A 147 37.85 7.18 -9.43
N ASN A 148 37.05 8.13 -9.00
CA ASN A 148 36.26 7.99 -7.78
C ASN A 148 34.98 7.24 -8.15
N ILE A 149 34.88 5.98 -7.72
CA ILE A 149 33.61 5.24 -7.73
C ILE A 149 33.03 5.48 -6.36
N GLU A 150 32.05 6.38 -6.27
CA GLU A 150 31.33 6.58 -5.03
C GLU A 150 30.58 5.31 -4.69
N GLU A 151 30.85 4.78 -3.52
CA GLU A 151 30.11 3.65 -2.98
C GLU A 151 28.67 4.13 -2.74
N ILE A 152 27.74 3.71 -3.62
CA ILE A 152 26.33 3.93 -3.37
C ILE A 152 26.00 3.09 -2.13
N LYS A 153 25.88 3.75 -0.99
CA LYS A 153 25.30 3.09 0.17
C LYS A 153 23.85 2.81 -0.20
N PRO A 154 23.46 1.53 -0.29
CA PRO A 154 22.05 1.23 -0.51
C PRO A 154 21.25 1.88 0.63
N SER A 155 20.17 2.60 0.29
CA SER A 155 19.26 3.13 1.30
C SER A 155 18.88 2.03 2.29
N SER A 156 18.71 2.37 3.57
CA SER A 156 18.17 1.41 4.54
C SER A 156 16.73 1.01 4.19
N ARG A 157 16.07 1.79 3.33
CA ARG A 157 14.74 1.50 2.81
C ARG A 157 14.79 0.30 1.88
N ARG A 158 13.94 -0.67 2.18
CA ARG A 158 13.81 -1.87 1.37
C ARG A 158 12.38 -1.97 0.89
N TYR A 159 12.22 -2.18 -0.40
CA TYR A 159 10.92 -2.43 -1.02
C TYR A 159 10.68 -3.93 -1.13
N PRO A 160 9.55 -4.45 -0.65
CA PRO A 160 9.24 -5.86 -0.84
C PRO A 160 9.03 -6.16 -2.33
N GLY A 161 9.48 -7.34 -2.75
CA GLY A 161 9.34 -7.82 -4.12
C GLY A 161 7.96 -8.44 -4.38
N ILE A 162 6.90 -7.64 -4.32
CA ILE A 162 5.53 -8.09 -4.55
C ILE A 162 5.32 -8.29 -6.05
N LEU A 163 4.79 -9.46 -6.42
CA LEU A 163 4.48 -9.79 -7.81
C LEU A 163 3.32 -10.78 -7.86
N PHE A 164 2.23 -10.41 -8.50
CA PHE A 164 1.12 -11.31 -8.79
C PHE A 164 1.16 -11.76 -10.25
N THR A 165 1.26 -13.07 -10.46
CA THR A 165 1.31 -13.65 -11.80
C THR A 165 0.12 -14.60 -11.95
N PRO A 166 -0.95 -14.19 -12.67
CA PRO A 166 -2.10 -15.08 -12.85
C PRO A 166 -1.72 -16.30 -13.68
N ASN A 167 -2.20 -17.48 -13.28
CA ASN A 167 -1.96 -18.73 -14.00
C ASN A 167 -2.67 -18.79 -15.37
N ARG A 168 -3.71 -17.97 -15.52
CA ARG A 168 -4.47 -17.79 -16.77
C ARG A 168 -5.12 -16.41 -16.83
N GLU A 169 -5.40 -15.93 -18.04
CA GLU A 169 -6.18 -14.71 -18.22
C GLU A 169 -7.63 -14.92 -17.75
N PRO A 170 -8.25 -13.91 -17.11
CA PRO A 170 -9.66 -13.94 -16.77
C PRO A 170 -10.52 -13.94 -18.06
N GLY A 171 -11.66 -14.64 -18.03
CA GLY A 171 -12.67 -14.57 -19.09
C GLY A 171 -13.39 -13.21 -19.09
N ASN A 172 -14.42 -13.07 -19.92
CA ASN A 172 -15.18 -11.82 -19.99
C ASN A 172 -16.16 -11.64 -18.82
N GLN A 173 -16.63 -12.74 -18.24
CA GLN A 173 -17.57 -12.72 -17.11
C GLN A 173 -16.80 -13.03 -15.83
N ILE A 174 -16.65 -12.05 -14.95
CA ILE A 174 -15.84 -12.16 -13.75
C ILE A 174 -16.72 -12.50 -12.55
N LEU A 175 -17.63 -11.60 -12.21
CA LEU A 175 -18.55 -11.74 -11.07
C LEU A 175 -19.90 -11.11 -11.43
N GLU A 176 -20.98 -11.81 -11.18
CA GLU A 176 -22.34 -11.29 -11.25
C GLU A 176 -22.95 -11.29 -9.85
N VAL A 177 -23.54 -10.15 -9.42
CA VAL A 177 -24.22 -9.98 -8.14
C VAL A 177 -25.63 -9.54 -8.41
N LYS A 178 -26.63 -10.24 -7.80
CA LYS A 178 -28.07 -9.98 -8.00
C LYS A 178 -28.81 -9.93 -6.68
N GLY A 179 -29.41 -8.77 -6.39
CA GLY A 179 -30.30 -8.58 -5.26
C GLY A 179 -29.64 -8.79 -3.89
N LEU A 180 -28.29 -8.63 -3.81
CA LEU A 180 -27.55 -8.97 -2.59
C LEU A 180 -27.92 -8.01 -1.46
N THR A 181 -28.29 -8.57 -0.30
CA THR A 181 -28.74 -7.83 0.87
C THR A 181 -28.04 -8.37 2.12
N LYS A 182 -27.62 -7.46 3.00
CA LYS A 182 -26.98 -7.81 4.27
C LYS A 182 -27.30 -6.81 5.36
N SER A 183 -27.63 -7.34 6.54
CA SER A 183 -27.85 -6.59 7.77
C SER A 183 -27.00 -7.19 8.90
N ILE A 184 -26.53 -6.36 9.80
CA ILE A 184 -25.81 -6.79 11.02
C ILE A 184 -26.43 -6.03 12.20
N ASP A 185 -26.78 -6.74 13.27
CA ASP A 185 -27.35 -6.19 14.50
C ASP A 185 -28.62 -5.33 14.26
N GLY A 186 -29.41 -5.72 13.28
CA GLY A 186 -30.65 -4.99 12.91
C GLY A 186 -30.43 -3.75 12.06
N LYS A 187 -29.17 -3.41 11.72
CA LYS A 187 -28.83 -2.31 10.82
C LYS A 187 -28.57 -2.86 9.42
N VAL A 188 -29.27 -2.33 8.43
CA VAL A 188 -29.02 -2.64 7.01
C VAL A 188 -27.69 -2.02 6.59
N LEU A 189 -26.77 -2.85 6.13
CA LEU A 189 -25.50 -2.40 5.57
C LEU A 189 -25.64 -2.05 4.09
N PHE A 190 -26.32 -2.91 3.36
CA PHE A 190 -26.70 -2.71 1.97
C PHE A 190 -27.91 -3.57 1.60
N GLN A 191 -28.70 -3.09 0.65
CA GLN A 191 -29.91 -3.77 0.19
C GLN A 191 -29.98 -3.74 -1.33
N ASP A 192 -30.41 -4.87 -1.91
CA ASP A 192 -30.67 -5.07 -3.35
C ASP A 192 -29.49 -4.65 -4.25
N LEU A 193 -28.28 -5.06 -3.88
CA LEU A 193 -27.11 -4.77 -4.69
C LEU A 193 -27.16 -5.56 -6.01
N ASN A 194 -27.03 -4.84 -7.11
CA ASN A 194 -27.01 -5.39 -8.46
C ASN A 194 -25.83 -4.79 -9.23
N PHE A 195 -24.81 -5.58 -9.53
CA PHE A 195 -23.67 -5.16 -10.37
C PHE A 195 -22.95 -6.36 -10.99
N ASN A 196 -22.23 -6.09 -12.08
CA ASN A 196 -21.37 -7.04 -12.74
C ASN A 196 -19.93 -6.52 -12.69
N VAL A 197 -18.98 -7.44 -12.55
CA VAL A 197 -17.55 -7.14 -12.71
C VAL A 197 -17.13 -7.63 -14.09
N GLU A 198 -16.52 -6.74 -14.85
CA GLU A 198 -16.05 -7.00 -16.20
C GLU A 198 -14.54 -7.23 -16.23
N LYS A 199 -14.02 -7.70 -17.36
CA LYS A 199 -12.58 -7.88 -17.54
C LYS A 199 -11.85 -6.55 -17.38
N ASP A 200 -10.70 -6.59 -16.72
CA ASP A 200 -9.82 -5.45 -16.42
C ASP A 200 -10.39 -4.41 -15.42
N ASP A 201 -11.56 -4.69 -14.84
CA ASP A 201 -12.09 -3.86 -13.75
C ASP A 201 -11.17 -3.93 -12.51
N LYS A 202 -10.79 -2.75 -12.03
CA LYS A 202 -10.16 -2.52 -10.73
C LYS A 202 -11.10 -1.65 -9.91
N ILE A 203 -11.93 -2.30 -9.10
CA ILE A 203 -13.04 -1.65 -8.42
C ILE A 203 -12.67 -1.35 -6.98
N VAL A 204 -12.76 -0.08 -6.59
CA VAL A 204 -12.81 0.29 -5.18
C VAL A 204 -14.24 0.27 -4.68
N PHE A 205 -14.45 -0.40 -3.55
CA PHE A 205 -15.70 -0.34 -2.80
C PHE A 205 -15.55 0.63 -1.63
N ILE A 206 -16.49 1.56 -1.51
CA ILE A 206 -16.54 2.54 -0.44
C ILE A 206 -17.90 2.53 0.24
N SER A 207 -17.99 2.94 1.50
CA SER A 207 -19.23 3.07 2.27
C SER A 207 -19.00 3.94 3.48
N HIS A 208 -20.06 4.58 3.99
CA HIS A 208 -20.03 5.26 5.30
C HIS A 208 -19.87 4.28 6.47
N ASP A 209 -20.37 3.03 6.31
CA ASP A 209 -20.17 1.97 7.30
C ASP A 209 -19.13 0.96 6.76
N PRO A 210 -17.90 0.93 7.30
CA PRO A 210 -16.84 0.03 6.83
C PRO A 210 -17.22 -1.46 6.87
N ARG A 211 -18.13 -1.85 7.75
CA ARG A 211 -18.64 -3.23 7.84
C ARG A 211 -19.33 -3.69 6.56
N ALA A 212 -19.88 -2.77 5.77
CA ALA A 212 -20.51 -3.10 4.49
C ALA A 212 -19.52 -3.71 3.49
N MET A 213 -18.31 -3.15 3.39
CA MET A 213 -17.28 -3.64 2.50
C MET A 213 -16.76 -5.01 2.94
N THR A 214 -16.44 -5.15 4.23
CA THR A 214 -16.01 -6.44 4.80
C THR A 214 -17.08 -7.52 4.61
N ALA A 215 -18.34 -7.22 4.87
CA ALA A 215 -19.45 -8.17 4.67
C ALA A 215 -19.60 -8.58 3.20
N LEU A 216 -19.50 -7.63 2.25
CA LEU A 216 -19.53 -7.94 0.82
C LEU A 216 -18.40 -8.90 0.45
N PHE A 217 -17.16 -8.60 0.85
CA PHE A 217 -15.99 -9.43 0.54
C PHE A 217 -16.09 -10.83 1.16
N GLN A 218 -16.54 -10.94 2.40
CA GLN A 218 -16.77 -12.23 3.06
C GLN A 218 -17.84 -13.05 2.35
N ILE A 219 -18.94 -12.41 1.90
CA ILE A 219 -20.01 -13.08 1.16
C ILE A 219 -19.49 -13.63 -0.17
N ILE A 220 -18.85 -12.79 -1.01
CA ILE A 220 -18.38 -13.24 -2.33
C ILE A 220 -17.23 -14.23 -2.25
N ASN A 221 -16.53 -14.32 -1.11
CA ASN A 221 -15.54 -15.38 -0.83
C ASN A 221 -16.15 -16.62 -0.17
N GLY A 222 -17.46 -16.62 0.13
CA GLY A 222 -18.16 -17.75 0.73
C GLY A 222 -17.87 -17.93 2.23
N GLU A 223 -17.27 -16.96 2.90
CA GLU A 223 -16.99 -16.99 4.34
C GLU A 223 -18.25 -16.59 5.16
N GLU A 224 -19.15 -15.82 4.57
CA GLU A 224 -20.39 -15.38 5.19
C GLU A 224 -21.58 -15.55 4.24
N LYS A 225 -22.81 -15.68 4.79
CA LYS A 225 -24.04 -15.78 4.01
C LYS A 225 -24.71 -14.41 3.88
N ALA A 226 -25.22 -14.12 2.68
CA ALA A 226 -26.13 -13.00 2.48
C ALA A 226 -27.50 -13.29 3.11
N ASP A 227 -28.23 -12.23 3.48
CA ASP A 227 -29.61 -12.35 3.95
C ASP A 227 -30.57 -12.61 2.77
N ALA A 228 -30.27 -12.02 1.60
CA ALA A 228 -30.97 -12.26 0.34
C ALA A 228 -30.05 -12.04 -0.86
N GLY A 229 -30.49 -12.50 -2.03
CA GLY A 229 -29.75 -12.36 -3.28
C GLY A 229 -28.76 -13.48 -3.53
N THR A 230 -28.04 -13.36 -4.64
CA THR A 230 -27.08 -14.37 -5.09
C THR A 230 -25.88 -13.69 -5.76
N TYR A 231 -24.76 -14.42 -5.80
CA TYR A 231 -23.59 -14.04 -6.58
C TYR A 231 -23.05 -15.26 -7.35
N GLN A 232 -22.41 -15.00 -8.46
CA GLN A 232 -21.83 -16.05 -9.29
C GLN A 232 -20.50 -15.63 -9.90
N TRP A 233 -19.43 -16.37 -9.58
CA TRP A 233 -18.13 -16.22 -10.21
C TRP A 233 -18.10 -16.86 -11.60
N GLY A 234 -17.37 -16.24 -12.52
CA GLY A 234 -17.09 -16.84 -13.81
C GLY A 234 -16.25 -18.13 -13.71
N GLN A 235 -16.45 -19.08 -14.61
CA GLN A 235 -15.80 -20.40 -14.58
C GLN A 235 -14.27 -20.35 -14.66
N THR A 236 -13.70 -19.27 -15.21
CA THR A 236 -12.26 -19.10 -15.38
C THR A 236 -11.60 -18.32 -14.24
N ILE A 237 -12.38 -17.90 -13.25
CA ILE A 237 -11.91 -17.01 -12.20
C ILE A 237 -11.35 -17.83 -11.04
N THR A 238 -10.16 -17.42 -10.62
CA THR A 238 -9.49 -17.88 -9.40
C THR A 238 -9.27 -16.66 -8.51
N THR A 239 -9.74 -16.73 -7.27
CA THR A 239 -9.69 -15.59 -6.34
C THR A 239 -8.62 -15.80 -5.28
N THR A 240 -8.06 -14.69 -4.80
CA THR A 240 -7.29 -14.63 -3.57
C THR A 240 -7.79 -13.48 -2.72
N TYR A 241 -7.87 -13.69 -1.41
CA TYR A 241 -8.50 -12.73 -0.49
C TYR A 241 -7.59 -12.35 0.68
N LEU A 242 -7.45 -11.06 0.88
CA LEU A 242 -6.86 -10.44 2.07
C LEU A 242 -7.98 -9.90 2.96
N PRO A 243 -8.32 -10.57 4.06
CA PRO A 243 -9.34 -10.09 4.99
C PRO A 243 -8.82 -8.97 5.87
N LEU A 244 -9.71 -8.11 6.36
CA LEU A 244 -9.43 -7.06 7.34
C LEU A 244 -8.85 -7.66 8.63
N ASP A 245 -9.51 -8.69 9.19
CA ASP A 245 -8.99 -9.48 10.31
C ASP A 245 -8.32 -10.75 9.79
N ASN A 246 -6.99 -10.77 9.89
CA ASN A 246 -6.17 -11.91 9.49
C ASN A 246 -5.69 -12.77 10.67
N SER A 247 -6.14 -12.50 11.89
CA SER A 247 -5.69 -13.17 13.12
C SER A 247 -5.83 -14.69 13.08
N LYS A 248 -6.89 -15.20 12.42
CA LYS A 248 -7.13 -16.65 12.25
C LYS A 248 -5.99 -17.40 11.58
N TYR A 249 -5.18 -16.74 10.75
CA TYR A 249 -4.06 -17.34 10.03
C TYR A 249 -2.79 -17.46 10.89
N PHE A 250 -2.72 -16.76 12.02
CA PHE A 250 -1.53 -16.65 12.86
C PHE A 250 -1.68 -17.31 14.23
N ASN A 251 -2.76 -18.05 14.45
CA ASN A 251 -3.04 -18.77 15.70
C ASN A 251 -2.36 -20.16 15.73
N SER A 252 -1.05 -20.21 15.45
CA SER A 252 -0.28 -21.45 15.46
C SER A 252 1.14 -21.20 15.97
N ASP A 253 1.82 -22.28 16.39
CA ASP A 253 3.22 -22.24 16.82
C ASP A 253 4.22 -22.41 15.67
N TYR A 254 3.76 -22.39 14.42
CA TYR A 254 4.63 -22.48 13.26
C TYR A 254 5.60 -21.33 13.15
N ASN A 255 6.81 -21.59 12.64
CA ASN A 255 7.68 -20.54 12.14
C ASN A 255 7.19 -20.07 10.75
N LEU A 256 7.79 -18.99 10.20
CA LEU A 256 7.34 -18.44 8.92
C LEU A 256 7.43 -19.45 7.76
N ILE A 257 8.46 -20.27 7.73
CA ILE A 257 8.67 -21.24 6.64
C ILE A 257 7.58 -22.32 6.68
N ASP A 258 7.35 -22.91 7.85
CA ASP A 258 6.33 -23.93 8.06
C ASP A 258 4.92 -23.36 7.85
N TRP A 259 4.71 -22.11 8.23
CA TRP A 259 3.45 -21.42 8.01
C TRP A 259 3.18 -21.22 6.51
N LEU A 260 4.16 -20.71 5.75
CA LEU A 260 3.98 -20.47 4.32
C LEU A 260 3.85 -21.77 3.52
N SER A 261 4.51 -22.84 3.97
CA SER A 261 4.45 -24.17 3.32
C SER A 261 3.03 -24.75 3.24
N GLN A 262 2.15 -24.37 4.19
CA GLN A 262 0.75 -24.82 4.20
C GLN A 262 -0.06 -24.29 3.00
N PHE A 263 0.39 -23.21 2.39
CA PHE A 263 -0.29 -22.52 1.28
C PHE A 263 0.43 -22.70 -0.05
N SER A 264 1.60 -23.34 -0.05
CA SER A 264 2.42 -23.50 -1.24
C SER A 264 2.28 -24.91 -1.83
N PRO A 265 2.12 -25.03 -3.16
CA PRO A 265 2.22 -26.31 -3.83
C PRO A 265 3.65 -26.86 -3.82
N ASP A 266 4.66 -26.01 -3.73
CA ASP A 266 6.08 -26.36 -3.57
C ASP A 266 6.51 -26.13 -2.13
N THR A 267 6.82 -27.22 -1.43
CA THR A 267 7.26 -27.22 -0.03
C THR A 267 8.79 -27.17 0.11
N ASN A 268 9.53 -26.97 -0.98
CA ASN A 268 10.98 -26.85 -0.95
C ASN A 268 11.38 -25.63 -0.11
N GLU A 269 12.19 -25.87 0.91
CA GLU A 269 12.61 -24.84 1.87
C GLU A 269 13.37 -23.68 1.19
N VAL A 270 14.17 -23.96 0.16
CA VAL A 270 14.92 -22.94 -0.60
C VAL A 270 13.95 -22.03 -1.34
N PHE A 271 12.91 -22.59 -1.95
CA PHE A 271 11.85 -21.83 -2.62
C PHE A 271 11.13 -20.92 -1.63
N LEU A 272 10.66 -21.47 -0.50
CA LEU A 272 9.93 -20.72 0.53
C LEU A 272 10.79 -19.61 1.16
N LYS A 273 12.07 -19.89 1.48
CA LYS A 273 13.01 -18.88 1.96
C LYS A 273 13.24 -17.77 0.94
N GLY A 274 13.38 -18.10 -0.33
CA GLY A 274 13.49 -17.11 -1.41
C GLY A 274 12.25 -16.24 -1.54
N PHE A 275 11.09 -16.83 -1.35
CA PHE A 275 9.80 -16.13 -1.39
C PHE A 275 9.64 -15.16 -0.21
N LEU A 276 9.91 -15.62 1.02
CA LEU A 276 9.92 -14.79 2.21
C LEU A 276 11.00 -13.70 2.15
N GLY A 277 12.15 -14.02 1.56
CA GLY A 277 13.25 -13.07 1.35
C GLY A 277 12.83 -11.88 0.46
N ARG A 278 12.02 -12.12 -0.59
CA ARG A 278 11.43 -11.04 -1.39
C ARG A 278 10.51 -10.14 -0.56
N MET A 279 9.87 -10.69 0.46
CA MET A 279 9.02 -9.96 1.40
C MET A 279 9.80 -9.42 2.60
N LEU A 280 11.13 -9.29 2.45
CA LEU A 280 12.07 -8.69 3.41
C LEU A 280 12.26 -9.46 4.72
N PHE A 281 11.89 -10.74 4.76
CA PHE A 281 12.24 -11.60 5.88
C PHE A 281 13.61 -12.25 5.66
N SER A 282 14.49 -12.18 6.63
CA SER A 282 15.86 -12.69 6.50
C SER A 282 16.40 -13.29 7.79
N GLY A 283 17.36 -14.22 7.65
CA GLY A 283 18.10 -14.79 8.78
C GLY A 283 17.20 -15.38 9.87
N GLU A 284 17.36 -14.93 11.09
CA GLU A 284 16.61 -15.42 12.26
C GLU A 284 15.11 -15.07 12.23
N GLU A 285 14.72 -14.06 11.45
CA GLU A 285 13.31 -13.69 11.32
C GLU A 285 12.46 -14.82 10.73
N LEU A 286 13.04 -15.63 9.84
CA LEU A 286 12.38 -16.80 9.24
C LEU A 286 11.99 -17.88 10.27
N LEU A 287 12.67 -17.89 11.41
CA LEU A 287 12.45 -18.84 12.50
C LEU A 287 11.50 -18.30 13.58
N LYS A 288 11.08 -17.02 13.48
CA LYS A 288 10.08 -16.45 14.39
C LYS A 288 8.77 -17.22 14.29
N LYS A 289 8.12 -17.44 15.42
CA LYS A 289 6.75 -17.96 15.47
C LYS A 289 5.78 -16.91 14.90
N VAL A 290 4.85 -17.33 14.09
CA VAL A 290 3.89 -16.42 13.43
C VAL A 290 3.00 -15.66 14.42
N GLY A 291 2.76 -16.21 15.59
CA GLY A 291 1.98 -15.55 16.65
C GLY A 291 2.60 -14.27 17.22
N VAL A 292 3.95 -14.13 17.16
CA VAL A 292 4.68 -12.98 17.73
C VAL A 292 4.99 -11.89 16.69
N LEU A 293 4.56 -12.05 15.45
CA LEU A 293 4.79 -11.09 14.38
C LEU A 293 4.04 -9.78 14.63
N SER A 294 4.66 -8.66 14.26
CA SER A 294 4.01 -7.35 14.21
C SER A 294 2.91 -7.30 13.14
N GLY A 295 2.04 -6.30 13.19
CA GLY A 295 0.98 -6.11 12.20
C GLY A 295 1.51 -6.04 10.75
N GLY A 296 2.57 -5.27 10.52
CA GLY A 296 3.22 -5.17 9.20
C GLY A 296 3.89 -6.47 8.75
N GLU A 297 4.54 -7.21 9.65
CA GLU A 297 5.09 -8.54 9.34
C GLU A 297 3.97 -9.54 8.97
N LYS A 298 2.85 -9.55 9.72
CA LYS A 298 1.68 -10.37 9.38
C LYS A 298 1.10 -10.00 8.01
N MET A 299 1.00 -8.72 7.71
CA MET A 299 0.50 -8.25 6.42
C MET A 299 1.41 -8.70 5.27
N ARG A 300 2.74 -8.58 5.40
CA ARG A 300 3.70 -9.10 4.40
C ARG A 300 3.61 -10.63 4.25
N CYS A 301 3.37 -11.39 5.33
CA CYS A 301 3.09 -12.82 5.25
C CYS A 301 1.81 -13.12 4.46
N MET A 302 0.73 -12.37 4.71
CA MET A 302 -0.53 -12.54 3.97
C MET A 302 -0.37 -12.24 2.49
N ILE A 303 0.37 -11.18 2.12
CA ILE A 303 0.70 -10.89 0.72
C ILE A 303 1.52 -12.03 0.11
N SER A 304 2.49 -12.59 0.83
CA SER A 304 3.25 -13.78 0.38
C SER A 304 2.34 -14.96 0.06
N ARG A 305 1.39 -15.25 0.96
CA ARG A 305 0.38 -16.29 0.76
C ARG A 305 -0.45 -16.02 -0.51
N MET A 306 -0.89 -14.78 -0.70
CA MET A 306 -1.69 -14.41 -1.87
C MET A 306 -0.92 -14.57 -3.17
N MET A 307 0.36 -14.22 -3.20
CA MET A 307 1.20 -14.39 -4.39
C MET A 307 1.35 -15.86 -4.81
N LEU A 308 1.25 -16.82 -3.87
CA LEU A 308 1.34 -18.26 -4.15
C LEU A 308 0.08 -18.85 -4.80
N THR A 309 -1.02 -18.12 -4.82
CA THR A 309 -2.30 -18.62 -5.37
C THR A 309 -2.40 -18.47 -6.88
N ASP A 310 -1.50 -17.70 -7.51
CA ASP A 310 -1.53 -17.37 -8.95
C ASP A 310 -2.93 -16.96 -9.45
N ALA A 311 -3.68 -16.25 -8.58
CA ALA A 311 -5.07 -15.85 -8.84
C ALA A 311 -5.16 -14.77 -9.91
N ASN A 312 -6.25 -14.77 -10.68
CA ASN A 312 -6.54 -13.75 -11.67
C ASN A 312 -7.56 -12.69 -11.20
N CYS A 313 -8.09 -12.85 -9.98
CA CYS A 313 -8.90 -11.84 -9.30
C CYS A 313 -8.44 -11.69 -7.85
N ILE A 314 -8.01 -10.50 -7.48
CA ILE A 314 -7.48 -10.17 -6.15
C ILE A 314 -8.53 -9.39 -5.38
N ILE A 315 -8.84 -9.83 -4.15
CA ILE A 315 -9.81 -9.18 -3.27
C ILE A 315 -9.07 -8.70 -2.02
N LEU A 316 -9.21 -7.40 -1.69
CA LEU A 316 -8.42 -6.75 -0.63
C LEU A 316 -9.34 -5.94 0.27
N ASP A 317 -9.38 -6.29 1.54
CA ASP A 317 -10.08 -5.52 2.56
C ASP A 317 -9.09 -4.64 3.33
N THR A 318 -9.03 -3.37 2.97
CA THR A 318 -8.17 -2.33 3.56
C THR A 318 -6.68 -2.72 3.62
N PRO A 319 -6.05 -3.03 2.47
CA PRO A 319 -4.72 -3.65 2.39
C PRO A 319 -3.57 -2.77 2.86
N THR A 320 -3.77 -1.46 2.93
CA THR A 320 -2.74 -0.48 3.31
C THR A 320 -2.54 -0.37 4.81
N ASN A 321 -3.48 -0.88 5.61
CA ASN A 321 -3.35 -0.89 7.07
C ASN A 321 -2.11 -1.69 7.51
N HIS A 322 -1.34 -1.13 8.43
CA HIS A 322 -0.13 -1.72 9.00
C HIS A 322 1.04 -1.93 8.02
N LEU A 323 0.98 -1.42 6.80
CA LEU A 323 2.11 -1.39 5.88
C LEU A 323 2.89 -0.07 6.02
N ASP A 324 4.23 -0.17 5.90
CA ASP A 324 5.08 1.01 5.74
C ASP A 324 4.96 1.59 4.32
N LEU A 325 5.39 2.84 4.14
CA LEU A 325 5.32 3.56 2.85
C LEU A 325 5.96 2.78 1.70
N GLU A 326 7.08 2.12 1.95
CA GLU A 326 7.79 1.32 0.95
C GLU A 326 6.98 0.10 0.51
N SER A 327 6.32 -0.56 1.45
CA SER A 327 5.44 -1.71 1.16
C SER A 327 4.15 -1.26 0.44
N ILE A 328 3.54 -0.15 0.85
CA ILE A 328 2.37 0.43 0.17
C ILE A 328 2.76 0.78 -1.27
N GLN A 329 3.90 1.44 -1.49
CA GLN A 329 4.37 1.81 -2.83
C GLN A 329 4.62 0.61 -3.73
N ALA A 330 5.29 -0.44 -3.20
CA ALA A 330 5.55 -1.66 -3.94
C ALA A 330 4.24 -2.38 -4.31
N PHE A 331 3.29 -2.41 -3.39
CA PHE A 331 1.98 -3.02 -3.59
C PHE A 331 1.15 -2.26 -4.61
N ASN A 332 1.10 -0.94 -4.49
CA ASN A 332 0.42 -0.05 -5.43
C ASN A 332 0.93 -0.24 -6.87
N ASN A 333 2.25 -0.18 -7.09
CA ASN A 333 2.88 -0.37 -8.39
C ASN A 333 2.53 -1.74 -9.00
N THR A 334 2.49 -2.77 -8.15
CA THR A 334 2.15 -4.12 -8.58
C THR A 334 0.69 -4.23 -9.02
N LEU A 335 -0.24 -3.65 -8.27
CA LEU A 335 -1.66 -3.68 -8.62
C LEU A 335 -1.98 -2.83 -9.84
N GLN A 336 -1.29 -1.70 -10.04
CA GLN A 336 -1.42 -0.91 -11.28
C GLN A 336 -1.05 -1.73 -12.52
N SER A 337 0.01 -2.52 -12.45
CA SER A 337 0.50 -3.34 -13.57
C SER A 337 -0.16 -4.70 -13.68
N PHE A 338 -0.96 -5.11 -12.69
CA PHE A 338 -1.62 -6.41 -12.67
C PHE A 338 -2.65 -6.55 -13.79
N LYS A 339 -2.53 -7.65 -14.55
CA LYS A 339 -3.39 -7.95 -15.72
C LYS A 339 -4.64 -8.79 -15.37
N GLY A 340 -5.12 -8.70 -14.15
CA GLY A 340 -6.34 -9.33 -13.68
C GLY A 340 -7.26 -8.32 -13.04
N ASN A 341 -8.31 -8.81 -12.41
CA ASN A 341 -9.27 -7.98 -11.70
C ASN A 341 -8.84 -7.72 -10.27
N VAL A 342 -9.12 -6.53 -9.77
CA VAL A 342 -8.88 -6.14 -8.37
C VAL A 342 -10.17 -5.58 -7.78
N LEU A 343 -10.63 -6.17 -6.69
CA LEU A 343 -11.76 -5.71 -5.89
C LEU A 343 -11.21 -5.30 -4.52
N PHE A 344 -11.34 -4.05 -4.14
CA PHE A 344 -10.70 -3.61 -2.90
C PHE A 344 -11.46 -2.52 -2.15
N SER A 345 -11.19 -2.39 -0.88
CA SER A 345 -11.51 -1.22 -0.06
C SER A 345 -10.21 -0.58 0.42
N SER A 346 -10.20 0.72 0.58
CA SER A 346 -9.06 1.45 1.16
C SER A 346 -9.51 2.80 1.71
N HIS A 347 -8.74 3.33 2.66
CA HIS A 347 -8.83 4.73 3.10
C HIS A 347 -7.66 5.56 2.55
N ASP A 348 -6.68 4.93 1.92
CA ASP A 348 -5.54 5.59 1.29
C ASP A 348 -5.98 6.19 -0.05
N HIS A 349 -6.08 7.53 -0.08
CA HIS A 349 -6.54 8.29 -1.24
C HIS A 349 -5.69 8.01 -2.49
N GLU A 350 -4.37 8.06 -2.37
CA GLU A 350 -3.44 7.83 -3.48
C GLU A 350 -3.52 6.40 -4.02
N PHE A 351 -3.73 5.44 -3.11
CA PHE A 351 -3.91 4.04 -3.50
C PHE A 351 -5.21 3.85 -4.30
N ILE A 352 -6.30 4.50 -3.89
CA ILE A 352 -7.56 4.48 -4.63
C ILE A 352 -7.39 5.16 -5.99
N GLN A 353 -6.87 6.39 -6.01
CA GLN A 353 -6.72 7.21 -7.20
C GLN A 353 -5.88 6.53 -8.29
N THR A 354 -4.83 5.79 -7.88
CA THR A 354 -3.88 5.20 -8.83
C THR A 354 -4.21 3.77 -9.25
N VAL A 355 -4.98 3.03 -8.46
CA VAL A 355 -5.33 1.62 -8.74
C VAL A 355 -6.73 1.49 -9.33
N ALA A 356 -7.73 2.22 -8.81
CA ALA A 356 -9.11 2.06 -9.23
C ALA A 356 -9.39 2.68 -10.60
N ASN A 357 -10.15 1.98 -11.44
CA ASN A 357 -10.75 2.52 -12.66
C ASN A 357 -12.28 2.59 -12.58
N ARG A 358 -12.87 2.08 -11.49
CA ARG A 358 -14.30 2.08 -11.22
C ARG A 358 -14.56 2.15 -9.73
N ILE A 359 -15.58 2.91 -9.33
CA ILE A 359 -15.94 3.14 -7.93
C ILE A 359 -17.35 2.64 -7.72
N ILE A 360 -17.54 1.82 -6.70
CA ILE A 360 -18.85 1.35 -6.24
C ILE A 360 -19.03 1.75 -4.78
N GLU A 361 -19.95 2.66 -4.51
CA GLU A 361 -20.32 3.05 -3.15
C GLU A 361 -21.54 2.24 -2.68
N LEU A 362 -21.35 1.51 -1.59
CA LEU A 362 -22.39 0.70 -0.96
C LEU A 362 -23.19 1.58 0.00
N THR A 363 -24.50 1.59 -0.19
CA THR A 363 -25.42 2.37 0.64
C THR A 363 -26.52 1.49 1.20
N PRO A 364 -27.22 1.90 2.29
CA PRO A 364 -28.34 1.15 2.81
C PRO A 364 -29.47 0.91 1.80
N ASN A 365 -29.63 1.78 0.80
CA ASN A 365 -30.74 1.75 -0.16
C ASN A 365 -30.30 1.53 -1.61
N GLY A 366 -29.12 0.91 -1.83
CA GLY A 366 -28.63 0.59 -3.17
C GLY A 366 -27.14 0.88 -3.36
N ILE A 367 -26.74 1.19 -4.59
CA ILE A 367 -25.33 1.48 -4.95
C ILE A 367 -25.22 2.75 -5.79
N ILE A 368 -24.05 3.39 -5.68
CA ILE A 368 -23.60 4.39 -6.65
C ILE A 368 -22.42 3.76 -7.40
N ASP A 369 -22.58 3.52 -8.69
CA ASP A 369 -21.59 2.88 -9.56
C ASP A 369 -21.11 3.86 -10.61
N ARG A 370 -19.81 4.16 -10.66
CA ARG A 370 -19.20 5.14 -11.57
C ARG A 370 -17.84 4.67 -12.08
N ILE A 371 -17.65 4.86 -13.38
CA ILE A 371 -16.35 4.70 -14.05
C ILE A 371 -15.76 6.10 -14.19
N MET A 372 -14.96 6.49 -13.21
CA MET A 372 -14.28 7.79 -13.16
C MET A 372 -13.11 7.72 -12.16
N GLU A 373 -12.25 8.71 -12.18
CA GLU A 373 -11.18 8.88 -11.20
C GLU A 373 -11.75 9.28 -9.83
N TYR A 374 -11.03 8.96 -8.77
CA TYR A 374 -11.52 9.15 -7.40
C TYR A 374 -11.69 10.64 -7.04
N ASP A 375 -10.77 11.50 -7.50
CA ASP A 375 -10.85 12.95 -7.27
C ASP A 375 -12.10 13.56 -7.93
N ASP A 376 -12.43 13.10 -9.12
CA ASP A 376 -13.66 13.52 -9.81
C ASP A 376 -14.89 13.02 -9.06
N TYR A 377 -14.84 11.78 -8.54
CA TYR A 377 -15.95 11.17 -7.82
C TYR A 377 -16.32 11.92 -6.53
N ILE A 378 -15.33 12.32 -5.74
CA ILE A 378 -15.58 13.02 -4.47
C ILE A 378 -16.11 14.44 -4.67
N THR A 379 -15.83 15.06 -5.82
CA THR A 379 -16.23 16.44 -6.15
C THR A 379 -17.47 16.52 -7.04
N ASP A 380 -17.97 15.39 -7.60
CA ASP A 380 -19.12 15.38 -8.51
C ASP A 380 -20.44 15.72 -7.79
N PRO A 381 -21.12 16.82 -8.17
CA PRO A 381 -22.42 17.20 -7.58
C PRO A 381 -23.51 16.14 -7.73
N LYS A 382 -23.47 15.36 -8.82
CA LYS A 382 -24.45 14.29 -9.08
C LYS A 382 -24.25 13.12 -8.13
N VAL A 383 -23.00 12.82 -7.76
CA VAL A 383 -22.70 11.81 -6.74
C VAL A 383 -23.17 12.30 -5.37
N ALA A 384 -22.95 13.57 -5.04
CA ALA A 384 -23.43 14.17 -3.79
C ALA A 384 -24.97 14.09 -3.67
N GLU A 385 -25.70 14.39 -4.75
CA GLU A 385 -27.16 14.28 -4.80
C GLU A 385 -27.65 12.84 -4.60
N LEU A 386 -26.96 11.86 -5.24
CA LEU A 386 -27.29 10.44 -5.07
C LEU A 386 -27.02 9.95 -3.64
N ARG A 387 -25.92 10.39 -3.02
CA ARG A 387 -25.63 10.09 -1.62
C ARG A 387 -26.74 10.55 -0.69
N GLU A 388 -27.16 11.81 -0.82
CA GLU A 388 -28.28 12.32 -0.01
C GLU A 388 -29.56 11.49 -0.13
N LYS A 389 -29.81 10.92 -1.31
CA LYS A 389 -31.00 10.11 -1.57
C LYS A 389 -30.86 8.70 -1.01
N LEU A 390 -29.69 8.07 -1.14
CA LEU A 390 -29.49 6.65 -0.87
C LEU A 390 -29.07 6.36 0.57
N TYR A 391 -28.60 7.36 1.31
CA TYR A 391 -28.30 7.25 2.74
C TYR A 391 -29.46 7.68 3.65
N LYS A 392 -30.54 8.26 3.10
CA LYS A 392 -31.79 8.55 3.82
C LYS A 392 -32.64 7.29 3.96
#